data_646839bad3b65f1427e12b61a7ba5142
#
_entry.id   646839bad3b65f1427e12b61a7ba5142
#
_cell.length_a   1.000
_cell.length_b   1.000
_cell.length_c   1.000
_cell.angle_alpha   90.00
_cell.angle_beta   90.00
_cell.angle_gamma   90.00
#
_symmetry.space_group_name_H-M   'P 1'
#
loop_
_entity.id
_entity.type
_entity.pdbx_description
1 polymer ?
#
loop_
_entity_poly.entity_id
_entity_poly.type
_entity_poly.pdbx_seq_one_letter_code
_entity_poly.pdbx_strand_id
1 'polypeptide(L)'
;SSSFISHEQAWINLNRELPDSKDFDDIKSEGRKAWNNELSKIKVESEDSDYGISNKIKFYSCFYRTLLFPRQFHEYDKNGRQIHYSPYNGKILDGPLYTDNGFWDTFRAVFPFYSILYPEKLGEIMQGIMVNPYLESGWLPEWSSPGHRDCMIGSNSASIIAEAYIKGIRNFDINIAYKGILNNSENEGPLSSVGRKGVKDYNKLGYIPFDSSVNENVARTLEYAYNDYSIWKLAEELNRPQKELDVFKKRAEYYKNVFDPE
;
A
#
# COMPACT_ATOMS: atom_id res chain seq x y z
N SER A 1 8.07 -19.85 -16.22
CA SER A 1 8.11 -18.41 -16.02
C SER A 1 7.07 -17.71 -16.86
N SER A 2 6.67 -16.53 -16.47
CA SER A 2 5.69 -15.70 -17.18
C SER A 2 6.20 -14.26 -17.29
N SER A 3 5.63 -13.48 -18.21
CA SER A 3 5.85 -12.05 -18.34
C SER A 3 4.58 -11.37 -18.80
N PHE A 4 4.33 -10.16 -18.33
CA PHE A 4 3.28 -9.28 -18.83
C PHE A 4 3.77 -8.37 -19.98
N ILE A 5 5.08 -8.44 -20.30
CA ILE A 5 5.73 -7.56 -21.29
C ILE A 5 5.85 -8.25 -22.64
N SER A 6 6.53 -9.41 -22.71
CA SER A 6 6.69 -10.17 -23.94
C SER A 6 7.16 -11.61 -23.69
N HIS A 7 7.12 -12.42 -24.75
CA HIS A 7 7.66 -13.78 -24.71
C HIS A 7 9.18 -13.78 -24.46
N GLU A 8 9.92 -12.87 -25.08
CA GLU A 8 11.36 -12.69 -24.88
C GLU A 8 11.67 -12.33 -23.43
N GLN A 9 10.86 -11.46 -22.83
CA GLN A 9 11.01 -11.10 -21.42
C GLN A 9 10.75 -12.29 -20.50
N ALA A 10 9.79 -13.15 -20.83
CA ALA A 10 9.55 -14.40 -20.07
C ALA A 10 10.77 -15.33 -20.06
N TRP A 11 11.52 -15.40 -21.17
CA TRP A 11 12.79 -16.13 -21.24
C TRP A 11 13.88 -15.49 -20.38
N ILE A 12 13.98 -14.15 -20.36
CA ILE A 12 14.91 -13.45 -19.48
C ILE A 12 14.60 -13.74 -18.02
N ASN A 13 13.33 -13.70 -17.63
CA ASN A 13 12.89 -14.02 -16.26
C ASN A 13 13.24 -15.46 -15.90
N LEU A 14 12.95 -16.42 -16.80
CA LEU A 14 13.26 -17.82 -16.58
C LEU A 14 14.76 -18.06 -16.33
N ASN A 15 15.60 -17.58 -17.24
CA ASN A 15 17.04 -17.78 -17.14
C ASN A 15 17.66 -17.07 -15.91
N ARG A 16 17.06 -15.99 -15.46
CA ARG A 16 17.48 -15.29 -14.24
C ARG A 16 17.14 -16.07 -12.98
N GLU A 17 15.94 -16.63 -12.90
CA GLU A 17 15.41 -17.28 -11.71
C GLU A 17 15.82 -18.76 -11.64
N LEU A 18 15.81 -19.44 -12.77
CA LEU A 18 16.07 -20.89 -12.91
C LEU A 18 17.11 -21.15 -14.01
N PRO A 19 18.37 -20.72 -13.82
CA PRO A 19 19.41 -20.98 -14.81
C PRO A 19 19.70 -22.49 -14.91
N ASP A 20 20.03 -22.96 -16.11
CA ASP A 20 20.35 -24.39 -16.39
C ASP A 20 21.49 -24.96 -15.53
N SER A 21 22.29 -24.09 -14.90
CA SER A 21 23.38 -24.47 -14.01
C SER A 21 22.92 -24.94 -12.62
N LYS A 22 21.63 -24.80 -12.28
CA LYS A 22 21.07 -25.17 -10.97
C LYS A 22 20.10 -26.32 -11.10
N ASP A 23 20.24 -27.28 -10.23
CA ASP A 23 19.28 -28.37 -10.09
C ASP A 23 18.15 -28.05 -9.09
N PHE A 24 17.24 -28.98 -8.89
CA PHE A 24 16.11 -28.82 -7.97
C PHE A 24 16.55 -28.62 -6.52
N ASP A 25 17.59 -29.34 -6.07
CA ASP A 25 18.05 -29.26 -4.69
C ASP A 25 18.76 -27.95 -4.40
N ASP A 26 19.46 -27.37 -5.39
CA ASP A 26 20.03 -26.04 -5.32
C ASP A 26 18.93 -24.98 -5.10
N ILE A 27 17.91 -24.98 -5.94
CA ILE A 27 16.78 -24.03 -5.85
C ILE A 27 16.02 -24.19 -4.53
N LYS A 28 15.78 -25.42 -4.08
CA LYS A 28 15.14 -25.71 -2.80
C LYS A 28 15.97 -25.21 -1.62
N SER A 29 17.29 -25.40 -1.67
CA SER A 29 18.22 -24.92 -0.65
C SER A 29 18.26 -23.40 -0.58
N GLU A 30 18.33 -22.73 -1.73
CA GLU A 30 18.29 -21.27 -1.82
C GLU A 30 16.96 -20.71 -1.29
N GLY A 31 15.83 -21.29 -1.67
CA GLY A 31 14.53 -20.89 -1.17
C GLY A 31 14.42 -21.03 0.35
N ARG A 32 14.89 -22.15 0.92
CA ARG A 32 14.96 -22.35 2.37
C ARG A 32 15.85 -21.31 3.05
N LYS A 33 17.02 -21.03 2.48
CA LYS A 33 17.94 -20.01 3.00
C LYS A 33 17.32 -18.62 2.98
N ALA A 34 16.66 -18.25 1.88
CA ALA A 34 15.98 -16.96 1.75
C ALA A 34 14.90 -16.78 2.83
N TRP A 35 14.01 -17.77 3.00
CA TRP A 35 12.98 -17.70 4.03
C TRP A 35 13.54 -17.72 5.46
N ASN A 36 14.56 -18.51 5.72
CA ASN A 36 15.21 -18.54 7.04
C ASN A 36 15.85 -17.18 7.36
N ASN A 37 16.48 -16.52 6.39
CA ASN A 37 17.04 -15.17 6.59
C ASN A 37 15.96 -14.15 6.96
N GLU A 38 14.79 -14.23 6.31
CA GLU A 38 13.70 -13.30 6.61
C GLU A 38 13.04 -13.61 7.96
N LEU A 39 12.68 -14.86 8.21
CA LEU A 39 11.96 -15.25 9.42
C LEU A 39 12.84 -15.18 10.69
N SER A 40 14.16 -15.30 10.56
CA SER A 40 15.08 -15.19 11.69
C SER A 40 15.29 -13.76 12.21
N LYS A 41 14.76 -12.73 11.52
CA LYS A 41 14.79 -11.33 12.00
C LYS A 41 14.07 -11.15 13.33
N ILE A 42 13.09 -12.01 13.62
CA ILE A 42 12.43 -12.07 14.93
C ILE A 42 12.63 -13.46 15.50
N LYS A 43 13.26 -13.53 16.68
CA LYS A 43 13.42 -14.76 17.42
C LYS A 43 12.38 -14.84 18.53
N VAL A 44 11.51 -15.84 18.48
CA VAL A 44 10.51 -16.09 19.51
C VAL A 44 10.99 -17.20 20.43
N GLU A 45 11.06 -16.92 21.72
CA GLU A 45 11.30 -17.91 22.76
C GLU A 45 9.95 -18.30 23.40
N SER A 46 9.77 -19.57 23.70
CA SER A 46 8.59 -20.08 24.36
C SER A 46 8.98 -21.29 25.22
N GLU A 47 8.10 -21.64 26.13
CA GLU A 47 8.24 -22.87 26.95
C GLU A 47 8.37 -24.11 26.04
N ASP A 48 9.10 -25.10 26.54
CA ASP A 48 9.20 -26.40 25.91
C ASP A 48 7.98 -27.28 26.27
N SER A 49 6.86 -26.92 25.66
CA SER A 49 5.55 -27.54 25.83
C SER A 49 4.80 -27.52 24.49
N ASP A 50 3.79 -28.40 24.33
CA ASP A 50 2.93 -28.41 23.13
C ASP A 50 2.29 -27.06 22.86
N TYR A 51 1.89 -26.36 23.92
CA TYR A 51 1.35 -24.99 23.82
C TYR A 51 2.38 -24.00 23.31
N GLY A 52 3.61 -24.02 23.86
CA GLY A 52 4.71 -23.16 23.43
C GLY A 52 5.11 -23.43 21.98
N ILE A 53 5.17 -24.68 21.56
CA ILE A 53 5.44 -25.10 20.17
C ILE A 53 4.33 -24.60 19.24
N SER A 54 3.07 -24.80 19.63
CA SER A 54 1.91 -24.32 18.84
C SER A 54 1.94 -22.80 18.63
N ASN A 55 2.30 -22.02 19.66
CA ASN A 55 2.39 -20.57 19.56
C ASN A 55 3.55 -20.12 18.64
N LYS A 56 4.70 -20.80 18.66
CA LYS A 56 5.78 -20.54 17.70
C LYS A 56 5.33 -20.81 16.26
N ILE A 57 4.65 -21.91 16.01
CA ILE A 57 4.12 -22.25 14.69
C ILE A 57 3.14 -21.17 14.21
N LYS A 58 2.21 -20.73 15.06
CA LYS A 58 1.27 -19.65 14.74
C LYS A 58 1.99 -18.36 14.40
N PHE A 59 2.94 -17.94 15.23
CA PHE A 59 3.70 -16.72 15.02
C PHE A 59 4.42 -16.73 13.66
N TYR A 60 5.25 -17.75 13.41
CA TYR A 60 6.02 -17.81 12.17
C TYR A 60 5.14 -18.02 10.93
N SER A 61 4.01 -18.72 11.06
CA SER A 61 3.02 -18.83 9.98
C SER A 61 2.36 -17.49 9.66
N CYS A 62 2.04 -16.68 10.68
CA CYS A 62 1.54 -15.32 10.46
C CYS A 62 2.63 -14.42 9.88
N PHE A 63 3.83 -14.46 10.41
CA PHE A 63 4.96 -13.68 9.91
C PHE A 63 5.26 -14.01 8.44
N TYR A 64 5.31 -15.28 8.06
CA TYR A 64 5.44 -15.70 6.68
C TYR A 64 4.36 -15.08 5.79
N ARG A 65 3.09 -15.11 6.23
CA ARG A 65 1.96 -14.57 5.45
C ARG A 65 2.04 -13.05 5.26
N THR A 66 2.55 -12.30 6.24
CA THR A 66 2.72 -10.85 6.08
C THR A 66 3.72 -10.51 4.96
N LEU A 67 4.65 -11.41 4.64
CA LEU A 67 5.67 -11.20 3.61
C LEU A 67 5.24 -11.64 2.20
N LEU A 68 4.03 -12.19 2.04
CA LEU A 68 3.54 -12.63 0.72
C LEU A 68 2.98 -11.48 -0.13
N PHE A 69 2.55 -10.40 0.51
CA PHE A 69 1.94 -9.24 -0.15
C PHE A 69 2.46 -7.92 0.44
N PRO A 70 2.57 -6.85 -0.38
CA PRO A 70 2.28 -6.78 -1.80
C PRO A 70 3.27 -7.61 -2.64
N ARG A 71 2.80 -8.12 -3.76
CA ARG A 71 3.66 -8.86 -4.70
C ARG A 71 4.41 -7.89 -5.61
N GLN A 72 5.66 -8.23 -5.91
CA GLN A 72 6.44 -7.58 -6.95
C GLN A 72 5.79 -7.87 -8.31
N PHE A 73 5.49 -6.82 -9.08
CA PHE A 73 4.90 -6.93 -10.41
C PHE A 73 5.86 -6.46 -11.51
N HIS A 74 6.92 -5.76 -11.16
CA HIS A 74 7.98 -5.40 -12.09
C HIS A 74 8.88 -6.61 -12.40
N GLU A 75 9.44 -6.56 -13.58
CA GLU A 75 10.38 -7.53 -14.13
C GLU A 75 11.75 -6.87 -14.27
N TYR A 76 12.75 -7.62 -14.69
CA TYR A 76 14.09 -7.09 -14.90
C TYR A 76 14.51 -7.32 -16.35
N ASP A 77 14.90 -6.25 -17.05
CA ASP A 77 15.42 -6.34 -18.40
C ASP A 77 16.78 -7.08 -18.43
N LYS A 78 17.32 -7.28 -19.65
CA LYS A 78 18.62 -7.93 -19.86
C LYS A 78 19.82 -7.22 -19.21
N ASN A 79 19.65 -5.95 -18.83
CA ASN A 79 20.66 -5.13 -18.16
C ASN A 79 20.44 -5.09 -16.64
N GLY A 80 19.43 -5.77 -16.12
CA GLY A 80 19.07 -5.80 -14.71
C GLY A 80 18.29 -4.57 -14.24
N ARG A 81 17.74 -3.74 -15.15
CA ARG A 81 16.90 -2.60 -14.79
C ARG A 81 15.46 -3.08 -14.53
N GLN A 82 14.83 -2.51 -13.50
CA GLN A 82 13.41 -2.75 -13.23
C GLN A 82 12.55 -2.12 -14.32
N ILE A 83 11.68 -2.92 -14.91
CA ILE A 83 10.68 -2.51 -15.89
C ILE A 83 9.35 -3.18 -15.57
N HIS A 84 8.24 -2.57 -15.96
CA HIS A 84 6.93 -3.18 -15.76
C HIS A 84 5.95 -2.84 -16.88
N TYR A 85 4.99 -3.73 -17.09
CA TYR A 85 3.79 -3.42 -17.85
C TYR A 85 2.80 -2.71 -16.95
N SER A 86 2.42 -1.47 -17.29
CA SER A 86 1.47 -0.70 -16.52
C SER A 86 0.03 -1.22 -16.71
N PRO A 87 -0.63 -1.71 -15.65
CA PRO A 87 -2.05 -2.09 -15.73
C PRO A 87 -2.97 -0.86 -15.77
N TYR A 88 -2.43 0.34 -15.62
CA TYR A 88 -3.17 1.60 -15.59
C TYR A 88 -3.27 2.25 -16.98
N ASN A 89 -2.24 2.12 -17.82
CA ASN A 89 -2.18 2.78 -19.12
C ASN A 89 -1.69 1.90 -20.27
N GLY A 90 -1.34 0.63 -20.02
CA GLY A 90 -0.93 -0.34 -21.04
C GLY A 90 0.48 -0.16 -21.59
N LYS A 91 1.32 0.69 -20.99
CA LYS A 91 2.68 0.96 -21.47
C LYS A 91 3.70 0.12 -20.68
N ILE A 92 4.86 -0.11 -21.30
CA ILE A 92 6.03 -0.63 -20.60
C ILE A 92 6.81 0.58 -20.08
N LEU A 93 7.06 0.60 -18.78
CA LEU A 93 7.67 1.72 -18.07
C LEU A 93 8.84 1.24 -17.20
N ASP A 94 9.75 2.16 -16.87
CA ASP A 94 10.86 1.91 -15.96
C ASP A 94 10.43 2.01 -14.50
N GLY A 95 11.12 1.28 -13.62
CA GLY A 95 10.97 1.35 -12.18
C GLY A 95 10.11 0.25 -11.56
N PRO A 96 9.99 0.25 -10.21
CA PRO A 96 9.25 -0.78 -9.49
C PRO A 96 7.75 -0.63 -9.68
N LEU A 97 7.05 -1.76 -9.69
CA LEU A 97 5.60 -1.84 -9.51
C LEU A 97 5.30 -2.97 -8.53
N TYR A 98 4.39 -2.69 -7.58
CA TYR A 98 3.87 -3.65 -6.62
C TYR A 98 2.36 -3.72 -6.71
N THR A 99 1.80 -4.88 -6.38
CA THR A 99 0.37 -5.14 -6.53
C THR A 99 -0.16 -6.15 -5.50
N ASP A 100 -1.45 -6.47 -5.61
CA ASP A 100 -2.19 -7.41 -4.78
C ASP A 100 -2.19 -7.00 -3.30
N ASN A 101 -2.66 -5.77 -3.06
CA ASN A 101 -2.81 -5.25 -1.72
C ASN A 101 -4.06 -4.37 -1.61
N GLY A 102 -4.81 -4.57 -0.53
CA GLY A 102 -5.93 -3.75 -0.10
C GLY A 102 -5.54 -2.93 1.12
N PHE A 103 -5.57 -1.62 1.01
CA PHE A 103 -5.01 -0.75 2.04
C PHE A 103 -5.91 -0.62 3.26
N TRP A 104 -7.22 -0.79 3.10
CA TRP A 104 -8.16 -0.83 4.23
C TRP A 104 -7.78 -1.92 5.26
N ASP A 105 -7.26 -3.06 4.81
CA ASP A 105 -6.79 -4.13 5.68
C ASP A 105 -5.39 -3.86 6.22
N THR A 106 -4.48 -3.39 5.37
CA THR A 106 -3.03 -3.46 5.63
C THR A 106 -2.45 -2.22 6.29
N PHE A 107 -3.13 -1.06 6.23
CA PHE A 107 -2.67 0.14 6.93
C PHE A 107 -2.66 -0.04 8.46
N ARG A 108 -3.51 -0.94 8.97
CA ARG A 108 -3.71 -1.15 10.42
C ARG A 108 -2.51 -1.75 11.12
N ALA A 109 -1.80 -2.68 10.46
CA ALA A 109 -0.69 -3.39 11.09
C ALA A 109 0.45 -3.76 10.13
N VAL A 110 0.17 -4.17 8.89
CA VAL A 110 1.20 -4.72 7.98
C VAL A 110 2.21 -3.65 7.55
N PHE A 111 1.75 -2.48 7.09
CA PHE A 111 2.64 -1.37 6.75
C PHE A 111 3.38 -0.80 7.97
N PRO A 112 2.72 -0.59 9.14
CA PRO A 112 3.42 -0.31 10.39
C PRO A 112 4.53 -1.29 10.74
N PHE A 113 4.28 -2.58 10.56
CA PHE A 113 5.27 -3.63 10.78
C PHE A 113 6.45 -3.53 9.81
N TYR A 114 6.19 -3.26 8.52
CA TYR A 114 7.24 -3.05 7.53
C TYR A 114 8.11 -1.84 7.84
N SER A 115 7.54 -0.77 8.38
CA SER A 115 8.31 0.42 8.75
C SER A 115 9.36 0.15 9.84
N ILE A 116 9.17 -0.90 10.62
CA ILE A 116 10.10 -1.32 11.68
C ILE A 116 11.15 -2.30 11.14
N LEU A 117 10.72 -3.36 10.44
CA LEU A 117 11.62 -4.45 10.05
C LEU A 117 12.23 -4.31 8.66
N TYR A 118 11.58 -3.55 7.76
CA TYR A 118 11.94 -3.45 6.35
C TYR A 118 11.90 -2.01 5.83
N PRO A 119 12.51 -1.02 6.52
CA PRO A 119 12.34 0.39 6.18
C PRO A 119 12.78 0.72 4.74
N GLU A 120 13.91 0.20 4.28
CA GLU A 120 14.39 0.42 2.92
C GLU A 120 13.48 -0.23 1.87
N LYS A 121 13.06 -1.47 2.12
CA LYS A 121 12.14 -2.18 1.22
C LYS A 121 10.76 -1.52 1.18
N LEU A 122 10.31 -0.97 2.31
CA LEU A 122 9.06 -0.22 2.37
C LEU A 122 9.10 1.00 1.46
N GLY A 123 10.21 1.75 1.40
CA GLY A 123 10.33 2.89 0.50
C GLY A 123 10.25 2.49 -0.98
N GLU A 124 10.89 1.39 -1.37
CA GLU A 124 10.75 0.84 -2.74
C GLU A 124 9.29 0.43 -3.02
N ILE A 125 8.63 -0.22 -2.05
CA ILE A 125 7.21 -0.58 -2.14
C ILE A 125 6.36 0.70 -2.30
N MET A 126 6.60 1.74 -1.49
CA MET A 126 5.86 3.00 -1.59
C MET A 126 6.03 3.66 -2.96
N GLN A 127 7.24 3.64 -3.52
CA GLN A 127 7.46 4.11 -4.88
C GLN A 127 6.64 3.31 -5.89
N GLY A 128 6.64 1.99 -5.79
CA GLY A 128 6.01 1.09 -6.77
C GLY A 128 4.51 0.87 -6.58
N ILE A 129 3.92 1.12 -5.41
CA ILE A 129 2.49 0.89 -5.15
C ILE A 129 1.68 2.18 -5.02
N MET A 130 2.35 3.33 -4.80
CA MET A 130 1.70 4.63 -4.63
C MET A 130 2.13 5.63 -5.70
N VAL A 131 3.44 5.89 -5.80
CA VAL A 131 3.94 6.97 -6.66
C VAL A 131 3.80 6.63 -8.14
N ASN A 132 4.29 5.48 -8.57
CA ASN A 132 4.22 5.08 -9.98
C ASN A 132 2.77 4.91 -10.46
N PRO A 133 1.85 4.23 -9.73
CA PRO A 133 0.43 4.19 -10.09
C PRO A 133 -0.21 5.57 -10.22
N TYR A 134 0.14 6.53 -9.35
CA TYR A 134 -0.35 7.89 -9.48
C TYR A 134 0.14 8.58 -10.76
N LEU A 135 1.43 8.45 -11.08
CA LEU A 135 2.00 9.00 -12.32
C LEU A 135 1.38 8.38 -13.58
N GLU A 136 0.95 7.12 -13.50
CA GLU A 136 0.44 6.35 -14.62
C GLU A 136 -1.07 6.52 -14.85
N SER A 137 -1.84 6.78 -13.79
CA SER A 137 -3.31 6.87 -13.81
C SER A 137 -3.87 8.25 -13.41
N GLY A 138 -3.08 9.06 -12.71
CA GLY A 138 -3.55 10.28 -12.05
C GLY A 138 -4.22 10.04 -10.69
N TRP A 139 -4.25 8.79 -10.19
CA TRP A 139 -4.91 8.40 -8.94
C TRP A 139 -4.05 7.49 -8.10
N LEU A 140 -4.07 7.70 -6.78
CA LEU A 140 -3.56 6.70 -5.84
C LEU A 140 -4.54 5.52 -5.78
N PRO A 141 -4.05 4.26 -5.82
CA PRO A 141 -4.90 3.12 -5.60
C PRO A 141 -5.34 3.02 -4.13
N GLU A 142 -6.49 2.39 -3.88
CA GLU A 142 -6.94 1.97 -2.54
C GLU A 142 -6.99 0.44 -2.45
N TRP A 143 -7.16 -0.21 -3.58
CA TRP A 143 -6.96 -1.63 -3.79
C TRP A 143 -6.32 -1.85 -5.16
N SER A 144 -5.15 -2.49 -5.17
CA SER A 144 -4.40 -2.80 -6.39
C SER A 144 -4.37 -4.30 -6.65
N SER A 145 -4.82 -4.75 -7.86
CA SER A 145 -4.76 -6.17 -8.25
C SER A 145 -5.10 -6.41 -9.74
N PRO A 146 -4.14 -6.27 -10.67
CA PRO A 146 -2.90 -5.51 -10.57
C PRO A 146 -3.09 -4.00 -10.67
N GLY A 147 -4.16 -3.48 -11.29
CA GLY A 147 -4.54 -2.08 -11.34
C GLY A 147 -5.58 -1.73 -10.27
N HIS A 148 -6.27 -0.60 -10.47
CA HIS A 148 -7.36 -0.20 -9.58
C HIS A 148 -8.46 -1.25 -9.50
N ARG A 149 -8.90 -1.55 -8.28
CA ARG A 149 -10.08 -2.39 -8.00
C ARG A 149 -11.12 -1.58 -7.25
N ASP A 150 -12.38 -1.81 -7.58
CA ASP A 150 -13.51 -1.23 -6.86
C ASP A 150 -13.82 -2.09 -5.62
N CYS A 151 -13.03 -1.90 -4.58
CA CYS A 151 -13.11 -2.69 -3.37
C CYS A 151 -12.76 -1.84 -2.14
N MET A 152 -13.55 -2.00 -1.08
CA MET A 152 -13.43 -1.29 0.19
C MET A 152 -13.66 0.22 0.08
N ILE A 153 -13.71 0.87 1.22
CA ILE A 153 -13.93 2.30 1.40
C ILE A 153 -12.70 2.98 2.00
N GLY A 154 -12.71 4.31 2.02
CA GLY A 154 -11.62 5.10 2.59
C GLY A 154 -10.57 5.48 1.56
N SER A 155 -9.70 6.41 1.95
CA SER A 155 -8.50 6.79 1.19
C SER A 155 -7.24 6.45 2.02
N ASN A 156 -7.11 5.16 2.33
CA ASN A 156 -6.11 4.63 3.27
C ASN A 156 -4.69 4.66 2.72
N SER A 157 -4.53 4.84 1.40
CA SER A 157 -3.25 5.21 0.79
C SER A 157 -2.62 6.42 1.46
N ALA A 158 -3.42 7.44 1.81
CA ALA A 158 -2.96 8.61 2.52
C ALA A 158 -2.39 8.27 3.90
N SER A 159 -3.05 7.38 4.65
CA SER A 159 -2.59 6.96 5.97
C SER A 159 -1.28 6.19 5.91
N ILE A 160 -1.12 5.29 4.93
CA ILE A 160 0.11 4.53 4.71
C ILE A 160 1.28 5.45 4.33
N ILE A 161 1.05 6.38 3.40
CA ILE A 161 2.08 7.34 2.97
C ILE A 161 2.50 8.23 4.15
N ALA A 162 1.52 8.74 4.92
CA ALA A 162 1.78 9.58 6.08
C ALA A 162 2.61 8.84 7.12
N GLU A 163 2.22 7.63 7.47
CA GLU A 163 2.94 6.82 8.45
C GLU A 163 4.37 6.51 8.00
N ALA A 164 4.55 6.05 6.76
CA ALA A 164 5.87 5.75 6.23
C ALA A 164 6.79 6.98 6.30
N TYR A 165 6.30 8.13 5.86
CA TYR A 165 7.10 9.35 5.85
C TYR A 165 7.44 9.86 7.26
N ILE A 166 6.45 9.92 8.17
CA ILE A 166 6.65 10.38 9.56
C ILE A 166 7.63 9.47 10.30
N LYS A 167 7.63 8.16 10.01
CA LYS A 167 8.58 7.19 10.56
C LYS A 167 9.97 7.21 9.91
N GLY A 168 10.25 8.16 9.02
CA GLY A 168 11.58 8.36 8.45
C GLY A 168 11.87 7.63 7.15
N ILE A 169 10.90 6.99 6.52
CA ILE A 169 11.08 6.39 5.20
C ILE A 169 11.16 7.51 4.16
N ARG A 170 12.27 7.58 3.41
CA ARG A 170 12.55 8.71 2.50
C ARG A 170 12.87 8.30 1.05
N ASN A 171 13.03 7.03 0.79
CA ASN A 171 13.43 6.50 -0.54
C ASN A 171 12.22 6.28 -1.48
N PHE A 172 11.29 7.25 -1.51
CA PHE A 172 10.22 7.39 -2.49
C PHE A 172 9.90 8.88 -2.70
N ASP A 173 9.25 9.22 -3.82
CA ASP A 173 8.92 10.63 -4.11
C ASP A 173 7.68 11.09 -3.34
N ILE A 174 7.93 11.66 -2.16
CA ILE A 174 6.87 12.20 -1.30
C ILE A 174 6.11 13.35 -1.94
N ASN A 175 6.74 14.16 -2.80
CA ASN A 175 6.06 15.30 -3.42
C ASN A 175 5.00 14.82 -4.42
N ILE A 176 5.31 13.78 -5.18
CA ILE A 176 4.36 13.14 -6.09
C ILE A 176 3.28 12.41 -5.30
N ALA A 177 3.65 11.63 -4.27
CA ALA A 177 2.70 10.95 -3.40
C ALA A 177 1.73 11.94 -2.74
N TYR A 178 2.23 13.07 -2.24
CA TYR A 178 1.39 14.10 -1.62
C TYR A 178 0.41 14.76 -2.60
N LYS A 179 0.83 15.01 -3.86
CA LYS A 179 -0.09 15.45 -4.91
C LYS A 179 -1.21 14.43 -5.13
N GLY A 180 -0.88 13.15 -5.12
CA GLY A 180 -1.86 12.07 -5.23
C GLY A 180 -2.83 12.06 -4.05
N ILE A 181 -2.34 12.25 -2.83
CA ILE A 181 -3.17 12.38 -1.62
C ILE A 181 -4.17 13.53 -1.78
N LEU A 182 -3.69 14.72 -2.16
CA LEU A 182 -4.56 15.88 -2.35
C LEU A 182 -5.61 15.61 -3.45
N ASN A 183 -5.21 15.02 -4.57
CA ASN A 183 -6.15 14.67 -5.62
C ASN A 183 -7.23 13.70 -5.14
N ASN A 184 -6.83 12.60 -4.47
CA ASN A 184 -7.79 11.61 -3.95
C ASN A 184 -8.70 12.18 -2.86
N SER A 185 -8.20 13.13 -2.04
CA SER A 185 -8.97 13.71 -0.94
C SER A 185 -10.01 14.75 -1.37
N GLU A 186 -9.88 15.31 -2.57
CA GLU A 186 -10.74 16.41 -3.07
C GLU A 186 -11.67 15.98 -4.21
N ASN A 187 -11.46 14.79 -4.78
CA ASN A 187 -12.17 14.39 -5.99
C ASN A 187 -12.75 12.97 -5.87
N GLU A 188 -13.85 12.76 -6.60
CA GLU A 188 -14.35 11.43 -6.90
C GLU A 188 -13.53 10.83 -8.04
N GLY A 189 -13.08 9.60 -7.87
CA GLY A 189 -12.27 8.90 -8.85
C GLY A 189 -13.08 8.08 -9.86
N PRO A 190 -12.39 7.33 -10.72
CA PRO A 190 -13.03 6.52 -11.77
C PRO A 190 -13.81 5.32 -11.20
N LEU A 191 -13.53 4.91 -9.97
CA LEU A 191 -14.20 3.81 -9.27
C LEU A 191 -14.66 4.31 -7.89
N SER A 192 -15.64 3.64 -7.28
CA SER A 192 -16.21 4.09 -5.99
C SER A 192 -15.24 4.03 -4.81
N SER A 193 -14.18 3.22 -4.95
CA SER A 193 -13.10 3.08 -3.97
C SER A 193 -11.88 3.96 -4.27
N VAL A 194 -11.81 4.60 -5.44
CA VAL A 194 -10.69 5.47 -5.84
C VAL A 194 -11.11 6.93 -5.69
N GLY A 195 -10.30 7.73 -5.04
CA GLY A 195 -10.72 9.06 -4.60
C GLY A 195 -11.74 8.97 -3.46
N ARG A 196 -12.64 9.95 -3.35
CA ARG A 196 -13.65 9.99 -2.28
C ARG A 196 -15.06 10.15 -2.83
N LYS A 197 -15.82 9.08 -2.92
CA LYS A 197 -17.24 9.12 -3.29
C LYS A 197 -18.02 9.91 -2.24
N GLY A 198 -18.83 10.89 -2.70
CA GLY A 198 -19.57 11.80 -1.83
C GLY A 198 -18.73 12.93 -1.22
N VAL A 199 -17.55 13.21 -1.77
CA VAL A 199 -16.63 14.22 -1.23
C VAL A 199 -17.22 15.63 -1.24
N LYS A 200 -18.10 15.95 -2.16
CA LYS A 200 -18.76 17.28 -2.21
C LYS A 200 -19.60 17.53 -0.97
N ASP A 201 -20.42 16.54 -0.59
CA ASP A 201 -21.24 16.62 0.63
C ASP A 201 -20.36 16.58 1.87
N TYR A 202 -19.40 15.67 1.92
CA TYR A 202 -18.42 15.58 3.01
C TYR A 202 -17.72 16.91 3.27
N ASN A 203 -17.22 17.59 2.22
CA ASN A 203 -16.53 18.85 2.35
C ASN A 203 -17.46 20.01 2.78
N LYS A 204 -18.73 19.98 2.33
CA LYS A 204 -19.70 21.04 2.60
C LYS A 204 -20.39 20.89 3.95
N LEU A 205 -20.82 19.66 4.29
CA LEU A 205 -21.67 19.37 5.45
C LEU A 205 -20.88 18.79 6.63
N GLY A 206 -19.68 18.25 6.37
CA GLY A 206 -18.87 17.54 7.36
C GLY A 206 -19.29 16.09 7.54
N TYR A 207 -20.13 15.55 6.65
CA TYR A 207 -20.52 14.14 6.58
C TYR A 207 -21.17 13.85 5.22
N ILE A 208 -21.39 12.57 4.92
CA ILE A 208 -22.11 12.15 3.73
C ILE A 208 -23.55 11.78 4.16
N PRO A 209 -24.59 12.49 3.66
CA PRO A 209 -25.97 12.30 4.07
C PRO A 209 -26.52 10.91 3.65
N PHE A 210 -27.50 10.42 4.39
CA PHE A 210 -28.17 9.16 4.09
C PHE A 210 -28.90 9.18 2.73
N ASP A 211 -29.48 10.31 2.36
CA ASP A 211 -30.23 10.53 1.13
C ASP A 211 -29.37 10.93 -0.07
N SER A 212 -28.06 10.95 0.08
CA SER A 212 -27.11 11.30 -0.99
C SER A 212 -26.93 10.23 -2.08
N SER A 213 -27.60 9.09 -2.00
CA SER A 213 -27.40 7.90 -2.86
C SER A 213 -26.00 7.28 -2.78
N VAL A 214 -25.16 7.70 -1.84
CA VAL A 214 -23.84 7.12 -1.58
C VAL A 214 -23.98 5.98 -0.57
N ASN A 215 -23.65 4.77 -0.98
CA ASN A 215 -23.63 3.62 -0.08
C ASN A 215 -22.55 3.76 1.00
N GLU A 216 -22.74 3.11 2.16
CA GLU A 216 -21.78 3.11 3.27
C GLU A 216 -21.41 4.53 3.75
N ASN A 217 -22.34 5.47 3.67
CA ASN A 217 -22.13 6.90 3.90
C ASN A 217 -21.52 7.21 5.27
N VAL A 218 -22.00 6.58 6.36
CA VAL A 218 -21.42 6.75 7.70
C VAL A 218 -20.01 6.17 7.76
N ALA A 219 -19.79 4.95 7.27
CA ALA A 219 -18.48 4.33 7.26
C ALA A 219 -17.46 5.14 6.43
N ARG A 220 -17.87 5.66 5.27
CA ARG A 220 -17.02 6.55 4.46
C ARG A 220 -16.70 7.86 5.20
N THR A 221 -17.68 8.45 5.88
CA THR A 221 -17.44 9.66 6.69
C THR A 221 -16.38 9.41 7.77
N LEU A 222 -16.47 8.29 8.49
CA LEU A 222 -15.50 7.91 9.53
C LEU A 222 -14.12 7.64 8.97
N GLU A 223 -14.01 6.87 7.89
CA GLU A 223 -12.74 6.59 7.22
C GLU A 223 -12.09 7.87 6.68
N TYR A 224 -12.85 8.76 6.03
CA TYR A 224 -12.32 10.02 5.51
C TYR A 224 -11.82 10.94 6.63
N ALA A 225 -12.51 11.00 7.76
CA ALA A 225 -12.07 11.79 8.91
C ALA A 225 -10.74 11.25 9.47
N TYR A 226 -10.57 9.94 9.56
CA TYR A 226 -9.32 9.31 9.95
C TYR A 226 -8.20 9.57 8.94
N ASN A 227 -8.50 9.45 7.64
CA ASN A 227 -7.53 9.74 6.59
C ASN A 227 -7.12 11.23 6.60
N ASP A 228 -8.05 12.15 6.86
CA ASP A 228 -7.76 13.58 6.99
C ASP A 228 -6.87 13.90 8.20
N TYR A 229 -7.01 13.17 9.30
CA TYR A 229 -6.05 13.24 10.40
C TYR A 229 -4.64 12.86 9.95
N SER A 230 -4.51 11.76 9.20
CA SER A 230 -3.22 11.31 8.67
C SER A 230 -2.62 12.34 7.70
N ILE A 231 -3.45 12.94 6.82
CA ILE A 231 -3.02 14.00 5.90
C ILE A 231 -2.58 15.23 6.65
N TRP A 232 -3.33 15.64 7.68
CA TRP A 232 -2.94 16.78 8.54
C TRP A 232 -1.55 16.56 9.15
N LYS A 233 -1.31 15.37 9.73
CA LYS A 233 -0.01 15.05 10.34
C LYS A 233 1.15 15.02 9.32
N LEU A 234 0.90 14.50 8.13
CA LEU A 234 1.88 14.54 7.05
C LEU A 234 2.13 15.98 6.56
N ALA A 235 1.08 16.79 6.47
CA ALA A 235 1.19 18.20 6.07
C ALA A 235 2.03 19.03 7.07
N GLU A 236 1.88 18.77 8.38
CA GLU A 236 2.74 19.35 9.42
C GLU A 236 4.22 18.96 9.19
N GLU A 237 4.52 17.68 8.98
CA GLU A 237 5.87 17.20 8.74
C GLU A 237 6.50 17.77 7.46
N LEU A 238 5.67 18.00 6.43
CA LEU A 238 6.07 18.60 5.16
C LEU A 238 6.13 20.14 5.19
N ASN A 239 5.87 20.78 6.33
CA ASN A 239 5.81 22.23 6.47
C ASN A 239 4.88 22.90 5.45
N ARG A 240 3.68 22.32 5.24
CA ARG A 240 2.68 22.87 4.32
C ARG A 240 2.07 24.18 4.86
N PRO A 241 1.45 25.02 4.01
CA PRO A 241 0.83 26.26 4.44
C PRO A 241 -0.24 26.04 5.52
N GLN A 242 -0.30 26.93 6.51
CA GLN A 242 -1.23 26.84 7.64
C GLN A 242 -2.69 26.65 7.22
N LYS A 243 -3.11 27.33 6.16
CA LYS A 243 -4.46 27.18 5.61
C LYS A 243 -4.80 25.74 5.22
N GLU A 244 -3.82 24.99 4.70
CA GLU A 244 -3.99 23.59 4.31
C GLU A 244 -4.09 22.71 5.56
N LEU A 245 -3.21 22.93 6.55
CA LEU A 245 -3.27 22.26 7.84
C LEU A 245 -4.63 22.44 8.52
N ASP A 246 -5.15 23.67 8.56
CA ASP A 246 -6.43 23.99 9.20
C ASP A 246 -7.60 23.24 8.55
N VAL A 247 -7.59 23.08 7.23
CA VAL A 247 -8.61 22.32 6.50
C VAL A 247 -8.62 20.85 6.94
N PHE A 248 -7.48 20.17 6.89
CA PHE A 248 -7.41 18.75 7.25
C PHE A 248 -7.61 18.51 8.74
N LYS A 249 -7.11 19.40 9.59
CA LYS A 249 -7.35 19.38 11.04
C LYS A 249 -8.85 19.47 11.35
N LYS A 250 -9.57 20.38 10.69
CA LYS A 250 -11.03 20.51 10.84
C LYS A 250 -11.75 19.24 10.38
N ARG A 251 -11.39 18.71 9.20
CA ARG A 251 -12.00 17.50 8.64
C ARG A 251 -11.75 16.25 9.49
N ALA A 252 -10.61 16.15 10.14
CA ALA A 252 -10.31 15.08 11.07
C ALA A 252 -11.31 14.98 12.24
N GLU A 253 -12.03 16.05 12.55
CA GLU A 253 -13.07 16.07 13.58
C GLU A 253 -14.48 15.72 13.07
N TYR A 254 -14.66 15.49 11.77
CA TYR A 254 -15.97 15.24 11.16
C TYR A 254 -16.64 13.94 11.58
N TYR A 255 -15.88 12.99 12.14
CA TYR A 255 -16.46 11.79 12.75
C TYR A 255 -17.49 12.13 13.85
N LYS A 256 -17.38 13.31 14.50
CA LYS A 256 -18.30 13.78 15.52
C LYS A 256 -19.71 14.08 14.97
N ASN A 257 -19.80 14.40 13.67
CA ASN A 257 -21.07 14.77 13.02
C ASN A 257 -21.98 13.55 12.74
N VAL A 258 -21.48 12.34 12.89
CA VAL A 258 -22.24 11.09 12.73
C VAL A 258 -22.38 10.31 14.03
N PHE A 259 -21.97 10.92 15.15
CA PHE A 259 -22.15 10.37 16.48
C PHE A 259 -23.37 11.01 17.15
N ASP A 260 -24.28 10.17 17.62
CA ASP A 260 -25.42 10.59 18.43
C ASP A 260 -25.06 10.43 19.92
N PRO A 261 -25.01 11.50 20.70
CA PRO A 261 -24.65 11.43 22.13
C PRO A 261 -25.82 10.99 23.02
N GLU A 262 -27.06 10.94 22.51
CA GLU A 262 -28.25 10.49 23.24
C GLU A 262 -28.46 8.98 23.08
#